data_ad28ea52029f57fe99c51320ae971c7f
#
_entry.id   ad28ea52029f57fe99c51320ae971c7f
#
_cell.length_a   1.000
_cell.length_b   1.000
_cell.length_c   1.000
_cell.angle_alpha   90.00
_cell.angle_beta   90.00
_cell.angle_gamma   90.00
#
_symmetry.space_group_name_H-M   'P 1'
#
loop_
_entity.id
_entity.type
_entity.pdbx_description
1 polymer ?
#
loop_
_entity_poly.entity_id
_entity_poly.type
_entity_poly.pdbx_seq_one_letter_code
_entity_poly.pdbx_strand_id
1 'polypeptide(L)'
;FSITRNPDTSCHQMLVDMSQRKIMIKLPWDDFTNYSALQSLPEAQSILNSLTVVPALVYVLGQLRAQSPDERNENNSDTLWYKVLSKTLSTKFDCEIESTQFDALNFMELAQKLVNDPLSDAFKFLVNSPTSSGGEDE
;
A
#
# COMPACT_ATOMS: atom_id res chain seq x y z
N PHE A 1 4.95 -2.86 5.75
CA PHE A 1 3.49 -2.92 5.97
C PHE A 1 3.14 -4.17 6.76
N SER A 2 2.09 -4.05 7.56
CA SER A 2 1.52 -5.18 8.26
C SER A 2 0.02 -5.15 8.04
N ILE A 3 -0.54 -6.26 7.59
CA ILE A 3 -1.97 -6.35 7.30
C ILE A 3 -2.63 -7.15 8.40
N THR A 4 -3.64 -6.56 9.04
CA THR A 4 -4.29 -7.15 10.20
C THR A 4 -5.80 -7.06 10.06
N ARG A 5 -6.49 -7.82 10.90
CA ARG A 5 -7.94 -7.78 10.99
C ARG A 5 -8.35 -6.63 11.90
N ASN A 6 -9.33 -5.84 11.47
CA ASN A 6 -9.87 -4.80 12.34
C ASN A 6 -10.73 -5.47 13.42
N PRO A 7 -10.45 -5.23 14.70
CA PRO A 7 -11.26 -5.83 15.77
C PRO A 7 -12.69 -5.30 15.80
N ASP A 8 -12.96 -4.13 15.23
CA ASP A 8 -14.30 -3.59 15.15
C ASP A 8 -15.05 -4.25 14.00
N THR A 9 -15.94 -5.19 14.34
CA THR A 9 -16.69 -5.96 13.34
C THR A 9 -17.71 -5.14 12.57
N SER A 10 -18.00 -3.92 13.02
CA SER A 10 -18.91 -3.04 12.29
C SER A 10 -18.23 -2.22 11.21
N CYS A 11 -16.91 -2.24 11.15
CA CYS A 11 -16.16 -1.50 10.14
C CYS A 11 -16.14 -2.28 8.83
N HIS A 12 -16.49 -1.59 7.74
CA HIS A 12 -16.56 -2.20 6.42
C HIS A 12 -15.52 -1.63 5.44
N GLN A 13 -14.61 -0.79 5.92
CA GLN A 13 -13.61 -0.17 5.07
C GLN A 13 -12.21 -0.58 5.51
N MET A 14 -11.29 -0.54 4.55
CA MET A 14 -9.87 -0.69 4.85
C MET A 14 -9.37 0.59 5.51
N LEU A 15 -8.66 0.45 6.63
CA LEU A 15 -8.09 1.59 7.35
C LEU A 15 -6.58 1.49 7.35
N VAL A 16 -5.91 2.64 7.39
CA VAL A 16 -4.44 2.72 7.41
C VAL A 16 -4.01 3.49 8.64
N ASP A 17 -3.14 2.90 9.44
CA ASP A 17 -2.59 3.51 10.65
C ASP A 17 -1.09 3.71 10.48
N MET A 18 -0.65 4.97 10.44
CA MET A 18 0.75 5.35 10.28
C MET A 18 1.46 5.56 11.61
N SER A 19 0.75 5.47 12.72
CA SER A 19 1.32 5.83 14.02
C SER A 19 2.21 4.75 14.62
N GLN A 20 2.24 3.57 14.03
CA GLN A 20 2.99 2.43 14.55
C GLN A 20 4.36 2.34 13.89
N ARG A 21 5.19 1.42 14.37
CA ARG A 21 6.50 1.21 13.80
C ARG A 21 6.43 0.83 12.32
N LYS A 22 5.45 0.01 11.96
CA LYS A 22 5.13 -0.32 10.57
C LYS A 22 3.80 0.31 10.21
N ILE A 23 3.59 0.57 8.93
CA ILE A 23 2.28 0.99 8.47
C ILE A 23 1.33 -0.19 8.61
N MET A 24 0.26 0.01 9.36
CA MET A 24 -0.72 -1.04 9.60
C MET A 24 -1.90 -0.85 8.67
N ILE A 25 -2.22 -1.88 7.90
CA ILE A 25 -3.40 -1.91 7.06
C ILE A 25 -4.41 -2.82 7.75
N LYS A 26 -5.54 -2.24 8.14
CA LYS A 26 -6.58 -2.97 8.86
C LYS A 26 -7.72 -3.29 7.92
N LEU A 27 -7.97 -4.56 7.70
CA LEU A 27 -9.03 -5.02 6.81
C LEU A 27 -10.29 -5.35 7.61
N PRO A 28 -11.48 -5.18 7.02
CA PRO A 28 -12.71 -5.66 7.64
C PRO A 28 -12.61 -7.14 7.98
N TRP A 29 -13.41 -7.58 8.95
CA TRP A 29 -13.29 -8.92 9.54
C TRP A 29 -13.25 -10.04 8.50
N ASP A 30 -14.27 -10.09 7.62
CA ASP A 30 -14.36 -11.15 6.63
C ASP A 30 -13.34 -10.97 5.49
N ASP A 31 -13.02 -9.72 5.16
CA ASP A 31 -12.04 -9.44 4.11
C ASP A 31 -10.66 -9.93 4.51
N PHE A 32 -10.32 -9.83 5.78
CA PHE A 32 -9.03 -10.35 6.24
C PHE A 32 -8.97 -11.87 6.08
N THR A 33 -10.07 -12.57 6.33
CA THR A 33 -10.12 -14.02 6.13
C THR A 33 -9.84 -14.36 4.66
N ASN A 34 -10.47 -13.65 3.75
CA ASN A 34 -10.27 -13.86 2.31
C ASN A 34 -8.86 -13.48 1.88
N TYR A 35 -8.34 -12.37 2.43
CA TYR A 35 -6.95 -11.96 2.18
C TYR A 35 -5.98 -13.07 2.59
N SER A 36 -6.18 -13.64 3.77
CA SER A 36 -5.30 -14.68 4.29
C SER A 36 -5.31 -15.93 3.42
N ALA A 37 -6.47 -16.28 2.90
CA ALA A 37 -6.58 -17.43 2.00
C ALA A 37 -5.81 -17.19 0.70
N LEU A 38 -5.85 -15.96 0.16
CA LEU A 38 -5.13 -15.64 -1.07
C LEU A 38 -3.65 -15.44 -0.85
N GLN A 39 -3.24 -15.09 0.36
CA GLN A 39 -1.84 -14.79 0.66
C GLN A 39 -0.92 -15.98 0.42
N SER A 40 -1.44 -17.19 0.53
CA SER A 40 -0.66 -18.40 0.28
C SER A 40 -0.42 -18.68 -1.20
N LEU A 41 -1.05 -17.94 -2.10
CA LEU A 41 -0.90 -18.10 -3.54
C LEU A 41 0.07 -17.06 -4.08
N PRO A 42 1.28 -17.47 -4.49
CA PRO A 42 2.27 -16.48 -4.98
C PRO A 42 1.75 -15.66 -6.17
N GLU A 43 0.96 -16.27 -7.05
CA GLU A 43 0.46 -15.59 -8.23
C GLU A 43 -0.64 -14.57 -7.90
N ALA A 44 -1.19 -14.58 -6.69
CA ALA A 44 -2.19 -13.60 -6.28
C ALA A 44 -1.57 -12.37 -5.62
N GLN A 45 -0.26 -12.35 -5.40
CA GLN A 45 0.40 -11.25 -4.69
C GLN A 45 0.19 -9.90 -5.39
N SER A 46 0.22 -9.88 -6.71
CA SER A 46 0.03 -8.64 -7.45
C SER A 46 -1.38 -8.07 -7.24
N ILE A 47 -2.38 -8.93 -7.16
CA ILE A 47 -3.76 -8.50 -6.86
C ILE A 47 -3.82 -7.95 -5.44
N LEU A 48 -3.28 -8.69 -4.48
CA LEU A 48 -3.31 -8.26 -3.09
C LEU A 48 -2.59 -6.93 -2.91
N ASN A 49 -1.44 -6.75 -3.54
CA ASN A 49 -0.70 -5.50 -3.46
C ASN A 49 -1.48 -4.35 -4.12
N SER A 50 -2.11 -4.60 -5.26
CA SER A 50 -2.89 -3.58 -5.95
C SER A 50 -4.09 -3.12 -5.14
N LEU A 51 -4.71 -4.03 -4.40
CA LEU A 51 -5.90 -3.73 -3.60
C LEU A 51 -5.58 -3.13 -2.24
N THR A 52 -4.40 -3.42 -1.67
CA THR A 52 -4.10 -3.04 -0.29
C THR A 52 -2.91 -2.09 -0.17
N VAL A 53 -1.73 -2.52 -0.59
CA VAL A 53 -0.50 -1.76 -0.34
C VAL A 53 -0.45 -0.49 -1.18
N VAL A 54 -0.83 -0.56 -2.46
CA VAL A 54 -0.79 0.63 -3.31
C VAL A 54 -1.72 1.73 -2.79
N PRO A 55 -3.02 1.47 -2.51
CA PRO A 55 -3.88 2.52 -1.95
C PRO A 55 -3.38 3.02 -0.60
N ALA A 56 -2.85 2.15 0.24
CA ALA A 56 -2.31 2.56 1.53
C ALA A 56 -1.12 3.50 1.36
N LEU A 57 -0.22 3.21 0.41
CA LEU A 57 0.91 4.08 0.12
C LEU A 57 0.46 5.45 -0.40
N VAL A 58 -0.52 5.48 -1.29
CA VAL A 58 -1.06 6.76 -1.77
C VAL A 58 -1.56 7.59 -0.58
N TYR A 59 -2.27 6.96 0.33
CA TYR A 59 -2.76 7.63 1.53
C TYR A 59 -1.61 8.16 2.38
N VAL A 60 -0.61 7.33 2.66
CA VAL A 60 0.54 7.71 3.49
C VAL A 60 1.31 8.87 2.87
N LEU A 61 1.59 8.79 1.56
CA LEU A 61 2.29 9.87 0.86
C LEU A 61 1.51 11.17 0.93
N GLY A 62 0.19 11.10 0.77
CA GLY A 62 -0.67 12.27 0.90
C GLY A 62 -0.65 12.88 2.29
N GLN A 63 -0.63 12.04 3.33
CA GLN A 63 -0.53 12.53 4.71
C GLN A 63 0.81 13.20 4.97
N LEU A 64 1.89 12.67 4.42
CA LEU A 64 3.20 13.29 4.55
C LEU A 64 3.25 14.64 3.85
N ARG A 65 2.64 14.74 2.67
CA ARG A 65 2.60 16.03 1.97
C ARG A 65 1.82 17.07 2.73
N ALA A 66 0.83 16.67 3.51
CA ALA A 66 0.04 17.59 4.34
C ALA A 66 0.87 18.16 5.50
N GLN A 67 1.98 17.53 5.84
CA GLN A 67 2.93 18.03 6.84
C GLN A 67 4.02 18.84 6.14
N SER A 68 4.55 19.87 6.82
CA SER A 68 5.72 20.58 6.31
C SER A 68 6.93 19.65 6.29
N PRO A 69 7.97 19.93 5.47
CA PRO A 69 9.15 19.08 5.44
C PRO A 69 9.75 18.79 6.81
N ASP A 70 9.80 19.79 7.68
CA ASP A 70 10.36 19.60 9.02
C ASP A 70 9.46 18.72 9.88
N GLU A 71 8.15 18.90 9.79
CA GLU A 71 7.20 18.11 10.55
C GLU A 71 7.22 16.63 10.18
N ARG A 72 7.53 16.33 8.93
CA ARG A 72 7.60 14.93 8.47
C ARG A 72 8.58 14.15 9.30
N ASN A 73 9.78 14.70 9.49
CA ASN A 73 10.80 14.05 10.29
C ASN A 73 10.44 14.05 11.77
N GLU A 74 10.01 15.21 12.29
CA GLU A 74 9.68 15.33 13.72
C GLU A 74 8.61 14.34 14.15
N ASN A 75 7.56 14.16 13.33
CA ASN A 75 6.43 13.32 13.68
C ASN A 75 6.67 11.83 13.46
N ASN A 76 7.61 11.47 12.58
CA ASN A 76 7.74 10.09 12.11
C ASN A 76 9.12 9.47 12.25
N SER A 77 10.11 10.24 12.77
CA SER A 77 11.51 9.80 12.75
C SER A 77 11.77 8.54 13.55
N ASP A 78 10.92 8.21 14.51
CA ASP A 78 11.10 7.02 15.33
C ASP A 78 10.38 5.79 14.74
N THR A 79 9.71 5.92 13.60
CA THR A 79 9.05 4.78 12.95
C THR A 79 9.98 4.12 11.95
N LEU A 80 9.87 2.81 11.83
CA LEU A 80 10.66 2.06 10.86
C LEU A 80 10.23 2.39 9.43
N TRP A 81 8.92 2.49 9.21
CA TRP A 81 8.41 2.71 7.86
C TRP A 81 8.91 4.04 7.27
N TYR A 82 9.00 5.08 8.10
CA TYR A 82 9.47 6.38 7.61
C TYR A 82 10.94 6.32 7.20
N LYS A 83 11.77 5.65 8.01
CA LYS A 83 13.18 5.49 7.69
C LYS A 83 13.38 4.71 6.40
N VAL A 84 12.63 3.64 6.21
CA VAL A 84 12.73 2.83 4.99
C VAL A 84 12.25 3.60 3.78
N LEU A 85 11.12 4.29 3.90
CA LEU A 85 10.58 5.09 2.80
C LEU A 85 11.53 6.22 2.42
N SER A 86 12.06 6.93 3.42
CA SER A 86 13.00 8.03 3.19
C SER A 86 14.24 7.55 2.45
N LYS A 87 14.79 6.41 2.87
CA LYS A 87 15.97 5.84 2.22
C LYS A 87 15.66 5.41 0.79
N THR A 88 14.52 4.78 0.57
CA THR A 88 14.12 4.31 -0.76
C THR A 88 13.94 5.48 -1.72
N LEU A 89 13.28 6.55 -1.27
CA LEU A 89 13.10 7.73 -2.10
C LEU A 89 14.42 8.38 -2.46
N SER A 90 15.33 8.47 -1.49
CA SER A 90 16.65 9.07 -1.72
C SER A 90 17.49 8.24 -2.69
N THR A 91 17.52 6.91 -2.49
CA THR A 91 18.42 6.06 -3.28
C THR A 91 17.88 5.66 -4.64
N LYS A 92 16.56 5.48 -4.77
CA LYS A 92 15.96 4.98 -6.01
C LYS A 92 15.27 6.05 -6.83
N PHE A 93 14.85 7.13 -6.21
CA PHE A 93 14.08 8.17 -6.91
C PHE A 93 14.74 9.53 -6.83
N ASP A 94 15.94 9.60 -6.24
CA ASP A 94 16.72 10.84 -6.12
C ASP A 94 15.87 11.98 -5.56
N CYS A 95 15.10 11.69 -4.53
CA CYS A 95 14.20 12.65 -3.91
C CYS A 95 14.30 12.55 -2.39
N GLU A 96 14.52 13.69 -1.74
CA GLU A 96 14.49 13.75 -0.29
C GLU A 96 13.05 13.92 0.17
N ILE A 97 12.64 13.08 1.12
CA ILE A 97 11.26 13.11 1.62
C ILE A 97 10.97 14.42 2.35
N GLU A 98 12.02 15.05 2.92
CA GLU A 98 11.89 16.31 3.65
C GLU A 98 12.24 17.48 2.76
N SER A 99 11.57 17.58 1.63
CA SER A 99 11.81 18.62 0.64
C SER A 99 10.51 19.02 -0.05
N THR A 100 10.55 20.18 -0.69
CA THR A 100 9.43 20.64 -1.50
C THR A 100 9.33 19.87 -2.81
N GLN A 101 10.42 19.25 -3.26
CA GLN A 101 10.42 18.39 -4.44
C GLN A 101 9.47 17.21 -4.23
N PHE A 102 9.44 16.68 -3.02
CA PHE A 102 8.52 15.59 -2.67
C PHE A 102 7.07 15.98 -2.94
N ASP A 103 6.70 17.23 -2.63
CA ASP A 103 5.33 17.71 -2.78
C ASP A 103 4.85 17.70 -4.22
N ALA A 104 5.78 17.77 -5.17
CA ALA A 104 5.46 17.82 -6.60
C ALA A 104 5.32 16.43 -7.25
N LEU A 105 5.61 15.35 -6.52
CA LEU A 105 5.55 14.02 -7.08
C LEU A 105 4.10 13.56 -7.31
N ASN A 106 3.92 12.73 -8.32
CA ASN A 106 2.64 12.07 -8.56
C ASN A 106 2.58 10.84 -7.66
N PHE A 107 1.79 10.89 -6.60
CA PHE A 107 1.78 9.83 -5.59
C PHE A 107 1.12 8.54 -6.06
N MET A 108 0.19 8.62 -7.00
CA MET A 108 -0.37 7.40 -7.57
C MET A 108 0.69 6.63 -8.35
N GLU A 109 1.45 7.35 -9.16
CA GLU A 109 2.55 6.75 -9.92
C GLU A 109 3.64 6.23 -8.99
N LEU A 110 4.03 7.05 -8.02
CA LEU A 110 5.10 6.68 -7.08
C LEU A 110 4.73 5.45 -6.27
N ALA A 111 3.51 5.38 -5.77
CA ALA A 111 3.07 4.23 -4.97
C ALA A 111 3.16 2.94 -5.77
N GLN A 112 2.75 2.97 -7.04
CA GLN A 112 2.85 1.80 -7.89
C GLN A 112 4.30 1.37 -8.12
N LYS A 113 5.18 2.33 -8.38
CA LYS A 113 6.60 2.05 -8.56
C LYS A 113 7.24 1.46 -7.30
N LEU A 114 6.84 1.95 -6.15
CA LEU A 114 7.38 1.44 -4.87
C LEU A 114 7.01 -0.02 -4.63
N VAL A 115 5.97 -0.51 -5.27
CA VAL A 115 5.49 -1.89 -5.13
C VAL A 115 5.77 -2.69 -6.42
N ASN A 116 6.69 -2.20 -7.26
CA ASN A 116 7.12 -2.87 -8.49
C ASN A 116 5.99 -3.04 -9.51
N ASP A 117 5.14 -2.02 -9.63
CA ASP A 117 4.10 -1.95 -10.67
C ASP A 117 3.23 -3.22 -10.74
N PRO A 118 2.45 -3.51 -9.70
CA PRO A 118 1.73 -4.79 -9.63
C PRO A 118 0.51 -4.89 -10.52
N LEU A 119 0.05 -3.79 -11.12
CA LEU A 119 -1.25 -3.75 -11.80
C LEU A 119 -1.31 -4.68 -13.02
N SER A 120 -0.25 -4.67 -13.83
CA SER A 120 -0.23 -5.49 -15.04
C SER A 120 -0.32 -6.97 -14.71
N ASP A 121 0.46 -7.43 -13.73
CA ASP A 121 0.43 -8.83 -13.31
C ASP A 121 -0.91 -9.20 -12.68
N ALA A 122 -1.52 -8.26 -11.97
CA ALA A 122 -2.85 -8.48 -11.37
C ALA A 122 -3.89 -8.74 -12.47
N PHE A 123 -3.89 -7.92 -13.51
CA PHE A 123 -4.81 -8.12 -14.62
C PHE A 123 -4.55 -9.44 -15.36
N LYS A 124 -3.27 -9.76 -15.58
CA LYS A 124 -2.91 -11.02 -16.24
C LYS A 124 -3.41 -12.23 -15.45
N PHE A 125 -3.25 -12.17 -14.13
CA PHE A 125 -3.74 -13.26 -13.28
C PHE A 125 -5.26 -13.43 -13.41
N LEU A 126 -6.00 -12.33 -13.35
CA LEU A 126 -7.45 -12.37 -13.43
C LEU A 126 -7.94 -12.89 -14.77
N VAL A 127 -7.30 -12.48 -15.85
CA VAL A 127 -7.69 -12.93 -17.19
C VAL A 127 -7.42 -14.41 -17.38
N ASN A 128 -6.32 -14.91 -16.80
CA ASN A 128 -5.89 -16.29 -17.00
C ASN A 128 -6.37 -17.24 -15.93
N SER A 129 -7.16 -16.77 -14.96
CA SER A 129 -7.62 -17.64 -13.89
C SER A 129 -8.72 -18.58 -14.40
N PRO A 130 -8.82 -19.79 -13.84
CA PRO A 130 -9.88 -20.72 -14.23
C PRO A 130 -11.28 -20.18 -14.03
N THR A 131 -11.48 -19.33 -13.02
CA THR A 131 -12.79 -18.76 -12.76
C THR A 131 -13.21 -17.80 -13.85
N SER A 132 -12.27 -17.07 -14.48
CA SER A 132 -12.64 -16.16 -15.55
C SER A 132 -13.07 -16.91 -16.79
N SER A 133 -12.52 -18.09 -17.04
CA SER A 133 -12.98 -18.88 -18.20
C SER A 133 -14.38 -19.45 -17.95
N GLY A 134 -14.73 -19.70 -16.70
CA GLY A 134 -16.07 -20.16 -16.40
C GLY A 134 -17.11 -19.08 -16.54
N GLY A 135 -16.68 -17.82 -16.47
CA GLY A 135 -17.60 -16.70 -16.58
C GLY A 135 -17.90 -16.26 -17.99
N GLU A 136 -17.30 -16.89 -18.95
CA GLU A 136 -17.43 -16.41 -20.31
C GLU A 136 -18.78 -16.63 -20.92
N ASP A 137 -19.58 -17.38 -20.29
CA ASP A 137 -20.87 -17.69 -20.84
C ASP A 137 -21.80 -16.52 -20.88
N GLU A 138 -21.46 -15.52 -20.19
CA GLU A 138 -22.29 -14.40 -20.14
C GLU A 138 -22.45 -13.64 -21.36
#